data_fdecc13d569b80d0077dcf85dcb70528
#
_entry.id   fdecc13d569b80d0077dcf85dcb70528
#
_cell.length_a   1.000
_cell.length_b   1.000
_cell.length_c   1.000
_cell.angle_alpha   90.00
_cell.angle_beta   90.00
_cell.angle_gamma   90.00
#
_symmetry.space_group_name_H-M   'P 1'
#
loop_
_entity.id
_entity.type
_entity.pdbx_description
1 polymer ?
#
loop_
_entity_poly.entity_id
_entity_poly.type
_entity_poly.pdbx_seq_one_letter_code
_entity_poly.pdbx_strand_id
1 'polypeptide(L)'
;MAIEASRQRLSEGPVLVLEPHFDDAALSCAALLDRQEPLDVVTVFAGDPESPRRGSWDELAGFPDSTAALSARREEHASAFAGSPHRVRALALVEQQYLDGPRGDSDLEAIGREVTEWAARNPGGLVALPAGAGWSAPGVLRRLARLAGRDRVRPHHAHLLVRDAALAALSDEWAPLLYEELPYLFGGPADRAVRAAARRAGRDALEVGEPVDRDRKAARIAHYVSQLPLISPDGRQLDDPAALPPVERYWLLEPHRSHTKPPAPGA
;
A
#
# COMPACT_ATOMS: atom_id res chain seq x y z
N MET A 1 14.83 -21.41 5.12
CA MET A 1 15.58 -20.48 5.98
C MET A 1 15.28 -19.00 5.69
N ALA A 2 15.52 -18.46 4.48
CA ALA A 2 15.24 -17.01 4.21
C ALA A 2 13.75 -16.64 4.36
N ILE A 3 12.84 -17.43 3.77
CA ILE A 3 11.39 -17.21 3.87
C ILE A 3 10.89 -17.30 5.31
N GLU A 4 11.40 -18.25 6.08
CA GLU A 4 11.01 -18.43 7.49
C GLU A 4 11.47 -17.24 8.34
N ALA A 5 12.70 -16.78 8.16
CA ALA A 5 13.20 -15.57 8.82
C ALA A 5 12.39 -14.34 8.44
N SER A 6 11.92 -14.23 7.17
CA SER A 6 11.06 -13.16 6.72
C SER A 6 9.68 -13.20 7.37
N ARG A 7 9.07 -14.38 7.48
CA ARG A 7 7.80 -14.59 8.19
C ARG A 7 7.90 -14.23 9.67
N GLN A 8 8.98 -14.64 10.33
CA GLN A 8 9.22 -14.27 11.71
C GLN A 8 9.31 -12.75 11.89
N ARG A 9 10.00 -12.04 11.00
CA ARG A 9 10.03 -10.56 11.03
C ARG A 9 8.65 -9.94 10.80
N LEU A 10 7.82 -10.54 9.94
CA LEU A 10 6.43 -10.10 9.73
C LEU A 10 5.57 -10.27 10.98
N SER A 11 5.80 -11.30 11.78
CA SER A 11 4.98 -11.62 12.96
C SER A 11 5.44 -10.93 14.26
N GLU A 12 6.73 -10.67 14.47
CA GLU A 12 7.28 -10.31 15.77
C GLU A 12 7.93 -8.93 15.85
N GLY A 13 8.35 -8.32 14.72
CA GLY A 13 9.07 -7.05 14.74
C GLY A 13 8.14 -5.82 14.71
N PRO A 14 8.66 -4.60 14.98
CA PRO A 14 7.95 -3.37 14.71
C PRO A 14 7.60 -3.26 13.21
N VAL A 15 6.38 -2.84 12.90
CA VAL A 15 5.93 -2.64 11.50
C VAL A 15 5.30 -1.26 11.37
N LEU A 16 5.71 -0.53 10.34
CA LEU A 16 5.04 0.65 9.84
C LEU A 16 4.33 0.29 8.54
N VAL A 17 3.04 0.50 8.47
CA VAL A 17 2.27 0.45 7.22
C VAL A 17 2.05 1.87 6.73
N LEU A 18 2.61 2.23 5.58
CA LEU A 18 2.24 3.45 4.87
C LEU A 18 1.09 3.14 3.93
N GLU A 19 -0.06 3.72 4.17
CA GLU A 19 -1.21 3.65 3.28
C GLU A 19 -1.39 5.00 2.59
N PRO A 20 -1.46 5.04 1.25
CA PRO A 20 -1.76 6.26 0.53
C PRO A 20 -3.08 6.91 0.95
N HIS A 21 -4.13 6.13 1.07
CA HIS A 21 -5.47 6.57 1.45
C HIS A 21 -6.00 5.77 2.63
N PHE A 22 -7.09 6.23 3.25
CA PHE A 22 -7.65 5.69 4.49
C PHE A 22 -8.09 4.21 4.46
N ASP A 23 -8.23 3.58 3.31
CA ASP A 23 -8.72 2.22 3.14
C ASP A 23 -7.65 1.19 2.74
N ASP A 24 -6.47 1.64 2.27
CA ASP A 24 -5.45 0.77 1.67
C ASP A 24 -4.92 -0.30 2.64
N ALA A 25 -4.68 0.06 3.90
CA ALA A 25 -4.19 -0.91 4.89
C ALA A 25 -5.25 -1.99 5.21
N ALA A 26 -6.51 -1.59 5.36
CA ALA A 26 -7.60 -2.52 5.60
C ALA A 26 -7.82 -3.46 4.40
N LEU A 27 -7.69 -2.93 3.19
CA LEU A 27 -7.83 -3.68 1.95
C LEU A 27 -6.68 -4.66 1.69
N SER A 28 -5.45 -4.31 2.10
CA SER A 28 -4.26 -4.96 1.55
C SER A 28 -3.27 -5.52 2.58
N CYS A 29 -3.49 -5.25 3.87
CA CYS A 29 -2.56 -5.61 4.94
C CYS A 29 -3.24 -6.34 6.10
N ALA A 30 -4.35 -7.07 5.84
CA ALA A 30 -5.11 -7.74 6.90
C ALA A 30 -4.25 -8.75 7.68
N ALA A 31 -3.38 -9.50 7.02
CA ALA A 31 -2.48 -10.43 7.69
C ALA A 31 -1.50 -9.73 8.65
N LEU A 32 -1.07 -8.50 8.33
CA LEU A 32 -0.27 -7.67 9.25
C LEU A 32 -1.13 -7.09 10.37
N LEU A 33 -2.36 -6.66 10.07
CA LEU A 33 -3.30 -6.07 11.03
C LEU A 33 -3.89 -7.11 12.00
N ASP A 34 -3.86 -8.39 11.66
CA ASP A 34 -4.38 -9.46 12.51
C ASP A 34 -3.32 -10.07 13.44
N ARG A 35 -2.07 -9.56 13.37
CA ARG A 35 -1.01 -9.96 14.30
C ARG A 35 -1.34 -9.48 15.74
N GLN A 36 -0.73 -10.12 16.74
CA GLN A 36 -0.95 -9.75 18.13
C GLN A 36 -0.18 -8.49 18.54
N GLU A 37 1.01 -8.32 17.97
CA GLU A 37 1.88 -7.17 18.26
C GLU A 37 1.33 -5.88 17.61
N PRO A 38 1.25 -4.77 18.35
CA PRO A 38 0.85 -3.48 17.77
C PRO A 38 1.78 -3.06 16.64
N LEU A 39 1.19 -2.43 15.61
CA LEU A 39 1.93 -1.79 14.53
C LEU A 39 1.47 -0.33 14.35
N ASP A 40 2.25 0.41 13.57
CA ASP A 40 1.91 1.78 13.18
C ASP A 40 1.28 1.79 11.78
N VAL A 41 0.13 2.44 11.64
CA VAL A 41 -0.51 2.73 10.35
C VAL A 41 -0.46 4.24 10.14
N VAL A 42 0.04 4.66 8.98
CA VAL A 42 0.11 6.07 8.63
C VAL A 42 -0.56 6.31 7.29
N THR A 43 -1.70 7.01 7.32
CA THR A 43 -2.38 7.48 6.12
C THR A 43 -1.66 8.73 5.58
N VAL A 44 -1.22 8.67 4.33
CA VAL A 44 -0.39 9.73 3.76
C VAL A 44 -1.22 10.90 3.28
N PHE A 45 -2.21 10.67 2.40
CA PHE A 45 -3.03 11.73 1.81
C PHE A 45 -4.34 11.91 2.58
N ALA A 46 -4.22 12.55 3.76
CA ALA A 46 -5.32 12.76 4.69
C ALA A 46 -5.54 14.25 5.02
N GLY A 47 -4.78 15.16 4.39
CA GLY A 47 -4.85 16.59 4.63
C GLY A 47 -6.06 17.24 3.97
N ASP A 48 -6.61 18.26 4.67
CA ASP A 48 -7.66 19.11 4.12
C ASP A 48 -7.04 20.13 3.15
N PRO A 49 -7.68 20.40 1.98
CA PRO A 49 -7.30 21.55 1.18
C PRO A 49 -7.66 22.86 1.88
N GLU A 50 -6.95 23.96 1.56
CA GLU A 50 -7.17 25.28 2.18
C GLU A 50 -8.62 25.78 2.11
N SER A 51 -9.35 25.34 1.09
CA SER A 51 -10.77 25.62 0.92
C SER A 51 -11.46 24.39 0.35
N PRO A 52 -12.80 24.21 0.58
CA PRO A 52 -13.54 23.10 0.02
C PRO A 52 -13.36 22.99 -1.50
N ARG A 53 -13.02 21.79 -1.97
CA ARG A 53 -12.79 21.46 -3.39
C ARG A 53 -13.80 20.40 -3.84
N ARG A 54 -14.05 20.33 -5.13
CA ARG A 54 -14.79 19.23 -5.74
C ARG A 54 -13.82 18.30 -6.45
N GLY A 55 -13.61 17.13 -5.87
CA GLY A 55 -12.85 16.06 -6.47
C GLY A 55 -13.74 15.16 -7.31
N SER A 56 -13.23 14.66 -8.43
CA SER A 56 -14.00 13.73 -9.28
C SER A 56 -14.36 12.43 -8.55
N TRP A 57 -13.52 11.99 -7.64
CA TRP A 57 -13.79 10.82 -6.82
C TRP A 57 -14.88 11.09 -5.77
N ASP A 58 -14.88 12.28 -5.17
CA ASP A 58 -15.89 12.69 -4.19
C ASP A 58 -17.28 12.80 -4.83
N GLU A 59 -17.34 13.34 -6.05
CA GLU A 59 -18.58 13.40 -6.83
C GLU A 59 -19.14 12.01 -7.12
N LEU A 60 -18.27 11.05 -7.48
CA LEU A 60 -18.65 9.65 -7.69
C LEU A 60 -19.13 8.98 -6.40
N ALA A 61 -18.55 9.35 -5.25
CA ALA A 61 -18.97 8.88 -3.94
C ALA A 61 -20.22 9.61 -3.40
N GLY A 62 -20.71 10.61 -4.11
CA GLY A 62 -21.92 11.37 -3.74
C GLY A 62 -21.68 12.49 -2.73
N PHE A 63 -20.44 12.91 -2.51
CA PHE A 63 -20.11 14.01 -1.62
C PHE A 63 -20.18 15.36 -2.34
N PRO A 64 -20.65 16.42 -1.67
CA PRO A 64 -20.72 17.76 -2.24
C PRO A 64 -19.34 18.41 -2.43
N ASP A 65 -18.39 18.08 -1.56
CA ASP A 65 -17.03 18.64 -1.55
C ASP A 65 -16.05 17.78 -0.71
N SER A 66 -14.78 18.20 -0.74
CA SER A 66 -13.69 17.55 -0.01
C SER A 66 -13.88 17.55 1.52
N THR A 67 -14.56 18.54 2.09
CA THR A 67 -14.78 18.61 3.54
C THR A 67 -15.68 17.47 3.99
N ALA A 68 -16.80 17.29 3.29
CA ALA A 68 -17.72 16.19 3.58
C ALA A 68 -17.07 14.82 3.31
N ALA A 69 -16.35 14.70 2.19
CA ALA A 69 -15.66 13.47 1.80
C ALA A 69 -14.59 13.04 2.81
N LEU A 70 -13.69 13.95 3.18
CA LEU A 70 -12.61 13.67 4.12
C LEU A 70 -13.11 13.41 5.54
N SER A 71 -14.16 14.12 5.99
CA SER A 71 -14.80 13.84 7.28
C SER A 71 -15.34 12.42 7.33
N ALA A 72 -16.14 12.03 6.34
CA ALA A 72 -16.71 10.68 6.27
C ALA A 72 -15.62 9.60 6.23
N ARG A 73 -14.59 9.76 5.38
CA ARG A 73 -13.49 8.80 5.27
C ARG A 73 -12.67 8.66 6.54
N ARG A 74 -12.46 9.74 7.29
CA ARG A 74 -11.81 9.70 8.61
C ARG A 74 -12.65 8.92 9.63
N GLU A 75 -13.97 9.12 9.64
CA GLU A 75 -14.90 8.41 10.53
C GLU A 75 -14.95 6.92 10.20
N GLU A 76 -15.02 6.57 8.91
CA GLU A 76 -14.96 5.19 8.41
C GLU A 76 -13.65 4.51 8.84
N HIS A 77 -12.52 5.20 8.66
CA HIS A 77 -11.21 4.69 9.05
C HIS A 77 -11.08 4.51 10.56
N ALA A 78 -11.51 5.49 11.35
CA ALA A 78 -11.53 5.38 12.80
C ALA A 78 -12.39 4.20 13.27
N SER A 79 -13.53 3.96 12.61
CA SER A 79 -14.41 2.83 12.89
C SER A 79 -13.78 1.48 12.52
N ALA A 80 -13.08 1.41 11.39
CA ALA A 80 -12.39 0.20 10.93
C ALA A 80 -11.24 -0.24 11.87
N PHE A 81 -10.67 0.70 12.61
CA PHE A 81 -9.60 0.45 13.57
C PHE A 81 -10.05 0.56 15.05
N ALA A 82 -11.34 0.76 15.30
CA ALA A 82 -11.87 0.84 16.66
C ALA A 82 -11.57 -0.44 17.45
N GLY A 83 -10.99 -0.28 18.66
CA GLY A 83 -10.62 -1.41 19.51
C GLY A 83 -9.42 -2.22 19.06
N SER A 84 -8.76 -1.85 17.95
CA SER A 84 -7.49 -2.48 17.55
C SER A 84 -6.32 -2.00 18.44
N PRO A 85 -5.26 -2.80 18.60
CA PRO A 85 -4.09 -2.39 19.37
C PRO A 85 -3.16 -1.45 18.59
N HIS A 86 -3.44 -1.18 17.32
CA HIS A 86 -2.56 -0.46 16.40
C HIS A 86 -2.57 1.05 16.64
N ARG A 87 -1.43 1.68 16.36
CA ARG A 87 -1.30 3.15 16.40
C ARG A 87 -1.60 3.72 15.02
N VAL A 88 -2.78 4.28 14.86
CA VAL A 88 -3.27 4.83 13.59
C VAL A 88 -3.13 6.34 13.63
N ARG A 89 -2.49 6.92 12.62
CA ARG A 89 -2.32 8.37 12.47
C ARG A 89 -2.24 8.76 11.00
N ALA A 90 -2.30 10.06 10.72
CA ALA A 90 -2.32 10.59 9.38
C ALA A 90 -1.28 11.70 9.19
N LEU A 91 -0.74 11.82 7.98
CA LEU A 91 -0.04 13.00 7.53
C LEU A 91 -1.04 14.02 6.97
N ALA A 92 -0.70 15.30 7.07
CA ALA A 92 -1.54 16.37 6.55
C ALA A 92 -1.26 16.68 5.07
N LEU A 93 -0.94 15.66 4.25
CA LEU A 93 -0.69 15.85 2.83
C LEU A 93 -2.02 15.81 2.06
N VAL A 94 -2.23 16.83 1.23
CA VAL A 94 -3.47 16.98 0.45
C VAL A 94 -3.46 16.05 -0.75
N GLU A 95 -4.58 15.37 -1.05
CA GLU A 95 -4.70 14.51 -2.22
C GLU A 95 -4.56 15.29 -3.54
N GLN A 96 -3.97 14.68 -4.56
CA GLN A 96 -3.68 15.34 -5.84
C GLN A 96 -4.91 15.93 -6.51
N GLN A 97 -6.09 15.31 -6.37
CA GLN A 97 -7.34 15.81 -6.96
C GLN A 97 -7.77 17.19 -6.40
N TYR A 98 -7.22 17.61 -5.26
CA TYR A 98 -7.53 18.90 -4.64
C TYR A 98 -6.45 19.97 -4.87
N LEU A 99 -5.35 19.62 -5.54
CA LEU A 99 -4.28 20.55 -5.86
C LEU A 99 -4.53 21.23 -7.21
N ASP A 100 -4.21 22.52 -7.31
CA ASP A 100 -4.31 23.29 -8.55
C ASP A 100 -3.14 23.04 -9.53
N GLY A 101 -2.15 22.26 -9.13
CA GLY A 101 -0.94 22.00 -9.91
C GLY A 101 -0.22 20.72 -9.49
N PRO A 102 0.98 20.51 -10.01
CA PRO A 102 1.80 19.38 -9.61
C PRO A 102 2.18 19.48 -8.13
N ARG A 103 2.31 18.32 -7.48
CA ARG A 103 2.77 18.22 -6.10
C ARG A 103 4.21 18.74 -5.96
N GLY A 104 4.48 19.45 -4.88
CA GLY A 104 5.82 19.95 -4.56
C GLY A 104 6.72 18.90 -3.93
N ASP A 105 8.03 19.14 -3.95
CA ASP A 105 9.04 18.25 -3.34
C ASP A 105 8.90 18.17 -1.81
N SER A 106 8.35 19.19 -1.17
CA SER A 106 8.08 19.21 0.28
C SER A 106 7.24 18.03 0.77
N ASP A 107 6.32 17.55 -0.05
CA ASP A 107 5.48 16.40 0.28
C ASP A 107 6.27 15.09 0.23
N LEU A 108 7.16 14.95 -0.76
CA LEU A 108 8.08 13.82 -0.84
C LEU A 108 9.02 13.78 0.36
N GLU A 109 9.55 14.94 0.73
CA GLU A 109 10.38 15.09 1.93
C GLU A 109 9.62 14.76 3.21
N ALA A 110 8.33 15.12 3.31
CA ALA A 110 7.51 14.79 4.47
C ALA A 110 7.30 13.28 4.60
N ILE A 111 7.03 12.57 3.50
CA ILE A 111 6.94 11.10 3.49
C ILE A 111 8.31 10.50 3.89
N GLY A 112 9.38 11.00 3.32
CA GLY A 112 10.74 10.53 3.64
C GLY A 112 11.09 10.72 5.12
N ARG A 113 10.81 11.89 5.69
CA ARG A 113 11.02 12.16 7.13
C ARG A 113 10.24 11.19 8.00
N GLU A 114 8.96 10.98 7.70
CA GLU A 114 8.12 10.05 8.45
C GLU A 114 8.74 8.66 8.55
N VAL A 115 9.20 8.15 7.41
CA VAL A 115 9.81 6.82 7.33
C VAL A 115 11.16 6.78 8.07
N THR A 116 12.02 7.76 7.86
CA THR A 116 13.35 7.78 8.49
C THR A 116 13.29 8.00 10.00
N GLU A 117 12.38 8.85 10.48
CA GLU A 117 12.16 9.05 11.90
C GLU A 117 11.57 7.80 12.57
N TRP A 118 10.62 7.14 11.90
CA TRP A 118 10.08 5.88 12.41
C TRP A 118 11.17 4.80 12.45
N ALA A 119 11.95 4.66 11.40
CA ALA A 119 13.04 3.71 11.29
C ALA A 119 14.08 3.93 12.40
N ALA A 120 14.47 5.17 12.66
CA ALA A 120 15.43 5.49 13.72
C ALA A 120 14.95 5.07 15.12
N ARG A 121 13.63 5.11 15.37
CA ARG A 121 13.03 4.67 16.64
C ARG A 121 12.80 3.16 16.72
N ASN A 122 12.80 2.46 15.59
CA ASN A 122 12.45 1.04 15.50
C ASN A 122 13.49 0.24 14.72
N PRO A 123 14.73 0.11 15.26
CA PRO A 123 15.80 -0.62 14.57
C PRO A 123 15.37 -2.08 14.31
N GLY A 124 15.60 -2.56 13.09
CA GLY A 124 15.20 -3.90 12.66
C GLY A 124 13.73 -4.05 12.28
N GLY A 125 12.93 -2.96 12.37
CA GLY A 125 11.53 -2.97 11.96
C GLY A 125 11.34 -3.13 10.46
N LEU A 126 10.08 -3.28 10.04
CA LEU A 126 9.65 -3.35 8.65
C LEU A 126 8.84 -2.12 8.25
N VAL A 127 9.08 -1.61 7.06
CA VAL A 127 8.27 -0.56 6.45
C VAL A 127 7.49 -1.18 5.29
N ALA A 128 6.18 -1.31 5.46
CA ALA A 128 5.28 -1.85 4.46
C ALA A 128 4.74 -0.72 3.57
N LEU A 129 4.92 -0.88 2.27
CA LEU A 129 4.64 0.09 1.22
C LEU A 129 3.75 -0.52 0.13
N PRO A 130 2.91 0.24 -0.56
CA PRO A 130 2.17 -0.30 -1.71
C PRO A 130 3.12 -0.76 -2.81
N ALA A 131 2.82 -1.86 -3.47
CA ALA A 131 3.61 -2.34 -4.63
C ALA A 131 3.52 -1.37 -5.82
N GLY A 132 2.51 -0.50 -5.86
CA GLY A 132 2.25 0.42 -6.95
C GLY A 132 1.64 -0.27 -8.16
N ALA A 133 0.78 -1.24 -7.92
CA ALA A 133 -0.07 -1.84 -8.93
C ALA A 133 -1.09 -0.81 -9.46
N GLY A 134 -1.90 -1.19 -10.41
CA GLY A 134 -2.90 -0.29 -10.97
C GLY A 134 -3.91 -1.05 -11.81
N TRP A 135 -4.91 -0.33 -12.29
CA TRP A 135 -5.94 -0.89 -13.14
C TRP A 135 -5.42 -1.21 -14.54
N SER A 136 -5.77 -2.38 -15.02
CA SER A 136 -5.80 -2.67 -16.45
C SER A 136 -7.24 -2.56 -16.95
N ALA A 137 -7.42 -2.22 -18.23
CA ALA A 137 -8.75 -2.16 -18.83
C ALA A 137 -9.53 -3.46 -18.61
N PRO A 138 -10.83 -3.42 -18.27
CA PRO A 138 -11.61 -4.62 -17.95
C PRO A 138 -11.83 -5.55 -19.15
N GLY A 139 -11.81 -6.85 -18.92
CA GLY A 139 -12.35 -7.93 -19.73
C GLY A 139 -11.99 -7.92 -21.22
N VAL A 140 -12.98 -7.74 -22.09
CA VAL A 140 -12.86 -7.79 -23.56
C VAL A 140 -11.97 -6.68 -24.11
N LEU A 141 -12.03 -5.48 -23.54
CA LEU A 141 -11.18 -4.36 -23.92
C LEU A 141 -9.70 -4.65 -23.60
N ARG A 142 -9.43 -5.36 -22.51
CA ARG A 142 -8.07 -5.82 -22.18
C ARG A 142 -7.53 -6.83 -23.17
N ARG A 143 -8.37 -7.77 -23.61
CA ARG A 143 -7.99 -8.75 -24.65
C ARG A 143 -7.62 -8.05 -25.96
N LEU A 144 -8.40 -7.07 -26.38
CA LEU A 144 -8.14 -6.29 -27.58
C LEU A 144 -6.91 -5.37 -27.41
N ALA A 145 -6.76 -4.76 -26.25
CA ALA A 145 -5.59 -3.93 -25.93
C ALA A 145 -4.28 -4.77 -25.88
N ARG A 146 -4.34 -6.01 -25.37
CA ARG A 146 -3.23 -6.97 -25.39
C ARG A 146 -2.85 -7.36 -26.82
N LEU A 147 -3.83 -7.71 -27.64
CA LEU A 147 -3.61 -8.06 -29.06
C LEU A 147 -3.04 -6.87 -29.85
N ALA A 148 -3.39 -5.64 -29.46
CA ALA A 148 -2.88 -4.42 -30.06
C ALA A 148 -1.54 -3.92 -29.44
N GLY A 149 -0.95 -4.63 -28.48
CA GLY A 149 0.24 -4.19 -27.74
C GLY A 149 0.02 -2.94 -26.86
N ARG A 150 -1.24 -2.64 -26.56
CA ARG A 150 -1.67 -1.40 -25.85
C ARG A 150 -2.18 -1.66 -24.43
N ASP A 151 -2.05 -2.89 -23.91
CA ASP A 151 -2.42 -3.21 -22.53
C ASP A 151 -1.47 -2.50 -21.56
N ARG A 152 -1.80 -1.27 -21.25
CA ARG A 152 -1.07 -0.44 -20.28
C ARG A 152 -1.87 -0.47 -18.98
N VAL A 153 -1.34 -1.19 -17.99
CA VAL A 153 -1.73 -0.99 -16.58
C VAL A 153 -1.41 0.47 -16.26
N ARG A 154 -2.41 1.21 -15.79
CA ARG A 154 -2.21 2.57 -15.26
C ARG A 154 -2.03 2.45 -13.75
N PRO A 155 -0.79 2.55 -13.24
CA PRO A 155 -0.56 2.53 -11.80
C PRO A 155 -1.29 3.70 -11.15
N HIS A 156 -1.76 3.49 -9.92
CA HIS A 156 -2.30 4.59 -9.14
C HIS A 156 -1.15 5.54 -8.75
N HIS A 157 -1.24 6.79 -9.16
CA HIS A 157 -0.15 7.75 -9.00
C HIS A 157 0.24 7.97 -7.53
N ALA A 158 -0.75 8.09 -6.64
CA ALA A 158 -0.52 8.27 -5.21
C ALA A 158 0.27 7.09 -4.60
N HIS A 159 -0.07 5.85 -4.97
CA HIS A 159 0.62 4.65 -4.49
C HIS A 159 2.08 4.60 -4.95
N LEU A 160 2.34 4.95 -6.23
CA LEU A 160 3.71 5.05 -6.75
C LEU A 160 4.51 6.12 -6.00
N LEU A 161 3.90 7.27 -5.75
CA LEU A 161 4.55 8.39 -5.10
C LEU A 161 4.95 8.05 -3.66
N VAL A 162 4.03 7.48 -2.87
CA VAL A 162 4.30 7.06 -1.49
C VAL A 162 5.41 6.02 -1.46
N ARG A 163 5.32 4.98 -2.30
CA ARG A 163 6.35 3.95 -2.39
C ARG A 163 7.72 4.53 -2.75
N ASP A 164 7.78 5.30 -3.84
CA ASP A 164 9.05 5.76 -4.39
C ASP A 164 9.72 6.79 -3.45
N ALA A 165 8.95 7.67 -2.79
CA ALA A 165 9.47 8.59 -1.78
C ALA A 165 10.01 7.86 -0.56
N ALA A 166 9.28 6.86 -0.05
CA ALA A 166 9.71 6.06 1.09
C ALA A 166 10.96 5.22 0.76
N LEU A 167 11.01 4.59 -0.42
CA LEU A 167 12.18 3.82 -0.86
C LEU A 167 13.42 4.71 -1.04
N ALA A 168 13.27 5.93 -1.52
CA ALA A 168 14.37 6.87 -1.68
C ALA A 168 14.93 7.37 -0.34
N ALA A 169 14.12 7.38 0.72
CA ALA A 169 14.51 7.85 2.04
C ALA A 169 15.16 6.76 2.91
N LEU A 170 14.84 5.49 2.66
CA LEU A 170 15.41 4.37 3.41
C LEU A 170 16.84 4.08 2.96
N SER A 171 17.74 3.89 3.93
CA SER A 171 19.11 3.42 3.65
C SER A 171 19.13 1.97 3.15
N ASP A 172 20.27 1.56 2.57
CA ASP A 172 20.44 0.20 2.03
C ASP A 172 20.39 -0.91 3.10
N GLU A 173 20.55 -0.56 4.36
CA GLU A 173 20.44 -1.50 5.49
C GLU A 173 19.01 -1.96 5.77
N TRP A 174 18.02 -1.21 5.30
CA TRP A 174 16.61 -1.53 5.48
C TRP A 174 16.11 -2.49 4.40
N ALA A 175 15.24 -3.40 4.79
CA ALA A 175 14.54 -4.29 3.88
C ALA A 175 13.03 -3.92 3.87
N PRO A 176 12.61 -2.96 3.04
CA PRO A 176 11.20 -2.57 2.94
C PRO A 176 10.35 -3.71 2.40
N LEU A 177 9.10 -3.76 2.82
CA LEU A 177 8.10 -4.73 2.41
C LEU A 177 7.13 -4.09 1.43
N LEU A 178 6.92 -4.68 0.27
CA LEU A 178 5.86 -4.25 -0.64
C LEU A 178 4.63 -5.12 -0.43
N TYR A 179 3.44 -4.51 -0.29
CA TYR A 179 2.17 -5.24 -0.23
C TYR A 179 1.42 -5.18 -1.56
N GLU A 180 0.76 -6.29 -1.93
CA GLU A 180 -0.10 -6.34 -3.13
C GLU A 180 -1.43 -5.64 -2.83
N GLU A 181 -1.76 -4.66 -3.65
CA GLU A 181 -2.92 -3.82 -3.39
C GLU A 181 -4.23 -4.42 -3.91
N LEU A 182 -5.22 -4.51 -3.02
CA LEU A 182 -6.62 -4.69 -3.36
C LEU A 182 -7.25 -3.29 -3.60
N PRO A 183 -8.07 -3.09 -4.66
CA PRO A 183 -8.59 -4.10 -5.58
C PRO A 183 -7.76 -4.34 -6.85
N TYR A 184 -6.61 -3.71 -7.01
CA TYR A 184 -5.83 -3.74 -8.25
C TYR A 184 -5.37 -5.13 -8.65
N LEU A 185 -5.16 -6.02 -7.67
CA LEU A 185 -4.78 -7.42 -7.93
C LEU A 185 -5.79 -8.17 -8.81
N PHE A 186 -7.07 -7.77 -8.83
CA PHE A 186 -8.07 -8.34 -9.75
C PHE A 186 -7.82 -7.96 -11.21
N GLY A 187 -7.12 -6.87 -11.44
CA GLY A 187 -6.64 -6.46 -12.76
C GLY A 187 -5.41 -7.24 -13.23
N GLY A 188 -4.69 -7.88 -12.33
CA GLY A 188 -3.49 -8.66 -12.56
C GLY A 188 -2.53 -8.59 -11.38
N PRO A 189 -1.60 -9.57 -11.27
CA PRO A 189 -0.68 -9.63 -10.15
C PRO A 189 0.30 -8.45 -10.13
N ALA A 190 0.73 -8.05 -8.94
CA ALA A 190 1.65 -6.92 -8.72
C ALA A 190 3.10 -7.19 -9.17
N ASP A 191 3.46 -8.42 -9.54
CA ASP A 191 4.83 -8.86 -9.87
C ASP A 191 5.59 -7.91 -10.79
N ARG A 192 4.91 -7.30 -11.78
CA ARG A 192 5.55 -6.35 -12.70
C ARG A 192 5.93 -5.06 -11.99
N ALA A 193 5.05 -4.53 -11.14
CA ALA A 193 5.28 -3.33 -10.36
C ALA A 193 6.40 -3.57 -9.35
N VAL A 194 6.36 -4.70 -8.65
CA VAL A 194 7.38 -5.15 -7.70
C VAL A 194 8.74 -5.27 -8.36
N ARG A 195 8.85 -6.01 -9.50
CA ARG A 195 10.13 -6.13 -10.23
C ARG A 195 10.66 -4.78 -10.71
N ALA A 196 9.79 -3.86 -11.08
CA ALA A 196 10.21 -2.51 -11.49
C ALA A 196 10.73 -1.72 -10.30
N ALA A 197 10.07 -1.78 -9.15
CA ALA A 197 10.50 -1.13 -7.91
C ALA A 197 11.83 -1.71 -7.41
N ALA A 198 11.94 -3.04 -7.34
CA ALA A 198 13.15 -3.74 -6.92
C ALA A 198 14.37 -3.38 -7.79
N ARG A 199 14.22 -3.42 -9.12
CA ARG A 199 15.30 -3.00 -10.04
C ARG A 199 15.72 -1.55 -9.85
N ARG A 200 14.75 -0.64 -9.64
CA ARG A 200 15.05 0.79 -9.40
C ARG A 200 15.82 0.99 -8.10
N ALA A 201 15.47 0.22 -7.08
CA ALA A 201 16.12 0.26 -5.78
C ALA A 201 17.43 -0.56 -5.72
N GLY A 202 17.84 -1.26 -6.80
CA GLY A 202 19.02 -2.14 -6.77
C GLY A 202 18.88 -3.31 -5.80
N ARG A 203 17.67 -3.88 -5.67
CA ARG A 203 17.34 -4.90 -4.66
C ARG A 203 16.73 -6.15 -5.30
N ASP A 204 16.79 -7.25 -4.57
CA ASP A 204 16.05 -8.47 -4.88
C ASP A 204 14.70 -8.46 -4.17
N ALA A 205 13.66 -9.01 -4.81
CA ALA A 205 12.34 -9.13 -4.22
C ALA A 205 12.07 -10.59 -3.82
N LEU A 206 11.92 -10.84 -2.52
CA LEU A 206 11.56 -12.14 -1.97
C LEU A 206 10.06 -12.15 -1.65
N GLU A 207 9.29 -12.97 -2.37
CA GLU A 207 7.86 -13.11 -2.14
C GLU A 207 7.57 -13.90 -0.86
N VAL A 208 6.60 -13.39 -0.08
CA VAL A 208 6.05 -14.04 1.11
C VAL A 208 4.53 -13.98 1.01
N GLY A 209 3.87 -15.14 1.07
CA GLY A 209 2.42 -15.24 1.16
C GLY A 209 1.98 -15.48 2.59
N GLU A 210 1.02 -14.70 3.07
CA GLU A 210 0.45 -14.86 4.41
C GLU A 210 -1.04 -15.18 4.32
N PRO A 211 -1.53 -16.19 5.06
CA PRO A 211 -2.95 -16.51 5.08
C PRO A 211 -3.74 -15.38 5.72
N VAL A 212 -4.98 -15.19 5.27
CA VAL A 212 -5.87 -14.12 5.71
C VAL A 212 -7.12 -14.71 6.34
N ASP A 213 -7.48 -14.21 7.52
CA ASP A 213 -8.83 -14.36 8.06
C ASP A 213 -9.77 -13.46 7.25
N ARG A 214 -10.45 -14.05 6.27
CA ARG A 214 -11.31 -13.31 5.34
C ARG A 214 -12.53 -12.73 6.01
N ASP A 215 -13.07 -13.39 7.05
CA ASP A 215 -14.24 -12.87 7.79
C ASP A 215 -13.86 -11.59 8.54
N ARG A 216 -12.71 -11.60 9.23
CA ARG A 216 -12.20 -10.44 9.94
C ARG A 216 -11.80 -9.30 8.97
N LYS A 217 -11.18 -9.64 7.85
CA LYS A 217 -10.85 -8.68 6.79
C LYS A 217 -12.10 -8.03 6.22
N ALA A 218 -13.10 -8.82 5.84
CA ALA A 218 -14.37 -8.32 5.31
C ALA A 218 -15.10 -7.41 6.31
N ALA A 219 -15.15 -7.81 7.58
CA ALA A 219 -15.74 -7.00 8.64
C ALA A 219 -15.03 -5.62 8.78
N ARG A 220 -13.70 -5.57 8.65
CA ARG A 220 -12.95 -4.31 8.67
C ARG A 220 -13.23 -3.47 7.43
N ILE A 221 -13.26 -4.07 6.25
CA ILE A 221 -13.55 -3.40 4.97
C ILE A 221 -14.98 -2.82 4.96
N ALA A 222 -15.94 -3.49 5.57
CA ALA A 222 -17.34 -3.07 5.63
C ALA A 222 -17.55 -1.67 6.27
N HIS A 223 -16.56 -1.14 7.00
CA HIS A 223 -16.63 0.21 7.55
C HIS A 223 -16.46 1.31 6.49
N TYR A 224 -15.88 1.01 5.31
CA TYR A 224 -15.60 2.00 4.26
C TYR A 224 -16.77 2.13 3.28
N VAL A 225 -17.95 2.42 3.82
CA VAL A 225 -19.23 2.43 3.07
C VAL A 225 -19.24 3.39 1.89
N SER A 226 -18.54 4.54 2.02
CA SER A 226 -18.47 5.53 0.96
C SER A 226 -17.58 5.11 -0.21
N GLN A 227 -16.60 4.24 0.04
CA GLN A 227 -15.61 3.82 -0.94
C GLN A 227 -15.98 2.51 -1.64
N LEU A 228 -16.60 1.58 -0.92
CA LEU A 228 -16.92 0.23 -1.41
C LEU A 228 -17.60 0.20 -2.79
N PRO A 229 -18.62 1.03 -3.08
CA PRO A 229 -19.25 1.02 -4.41
C PRO A 229 -18.31 1.40 -5.55
N LEU A 230 -17.25 2.17 -5.26
CA LEU A 230 -16.31 2.70 -6.25
C LEU A 230 -15.10 1.80 -6.47
N ILE A 231 -14.66 1.10 -5.42
CA ILE A 231 -13.48 0.23 -5.45
C ILE A 231 -13.82 -1.24 -5.73
N SER A 232 -15.10 -1.56 -5.89
CA SER A 232 -15.58 -2.91 -6.16
C SER A 232 -15.61 -3.22 -7.66
N PRO A 233 -14.56 -3.81 -8.23
CA PRO A 233 -14.51 -4.07 -9.67
C PRO A 233 -15.48 -5.20 -10.03
N ASP A 234 -16.12 -5.07 -11.19
CA ASP A 234 -17.00 -6.09 -11.76
C ASP A 234 -18.15 -6.54 -10.82
N GLY A 235 -18.60 -5.65 -9.92
CA GLY A 235 -19.67 -5.93 -8.95
C GLY A 235 -19.26 -6.86 -7.80
N ARG A 236 -17.97 -7.06 -7.56
CA ARG A 236 -17.48 -7.81 -6.38
C ARG A 236 -17.79 -7.01 -5.11
N GLN A 237 -18.33 -7.69 -4.13
CA GLN A 237 -18.55 -7.12 -2.80
C GLN A 237 -17.30 -7.41 -1.96
N LEU A 238 -16.44 -6.40 -1.75
CA LEU A 238 -15.18 -6.56 -1.00
C LEU A 238 -15.41 -6.75 0.50
N ASP A 239 -16.60 -6.47 0.98
CA ASP A 239 -17.08 -6.79 2.32
C ASP A 239 -17.70 -8.21 2.42
N ASP A 240 -17.67 -8.99 1.34
CA ASP A 240 -18.00 -10.42 1.36
C ASP A 240 -16.70 -11.24 1.47
N PRO A 241 -16.55 -12.06 2.54
CA PRO A 241 -15.38 -12.93 2.70
C PRO A 241 -15.10 -13.83 1.50
N ALA A 242 -16.15 -14.25 0.78
CA ALA A 242 -16.01 -15.12 -0.39
C ALA A 242 -15.34 -14.41 -1.59
N ALA A 243 -15.44 -13.09 -1.66
CA ALA A 243 -14.82 -12.29 -2.71
C ALA A 243 -13.33 -12.01 -2.45
N LEU A 244 -12.86 -12.19 -1.22
CA LEU A 244 -11.50 -11.86 -0.81
C LEU A 244 -10.50 -12.99 -1.07
N PRO A 245 -9.26 -12.67 -1.46
CA PRO A 245 -8.19 -13.66 -1.57
C PRO A 245 -7.91 -14.34 -0.22
N PRO A 246 -7.62 -15.65 -0.21
CA PRO A 246 -7.28 -16.37 1.03
C PRO A 246 -5.84 -16.11 1.51
N VAL A 247 -5.04 -15.46 0.68
CA VAL A 247 -3.63 -15.14 0.95
C VAL A 247 -3.36 -13.72 0.50
N GLU A 248 -2.70 -12.94 1.32
CA GLU A 248 -2.06 -11.69 0.93
C GLU A 248 -0.62 -11.93 0.54
N ARG A 249 -0.17 -11.25 -0.51
CA ARG A 249 1.20 -11.37 -1.03
C ARG A 249 1.99 -10.14 -0.67
N TYR A 250 3.18 -10.40 -0.17
CA TYR A 250 4.16 -9.38 0.20
C TYR A 250 5.49 -9.68 -0.48
N TRP A 251 6.32 -8.67 -0.69
CA TRP A 251 7.69 -8.84 -1.18
C TRP A 251 8.65 -8.06 -0.31
N LEU A 252 9.54 -8.78 0.35
CA LEU A 252 10.67 -8.17 1.06
C LEU A 252 11.74 -7.78 0.05
N LEU A 253 12.11 -6.50 0.02
CA LEU A 253 13.19 -6.00 -0.83
C LEU A 253 14.52 -6.11 -0.10
N GLU A 254 15.25 -7.19 -0.36
CA GLU A 254 16.56 -7.42 0.24
C GLU A 254 17.68 -6.73 -0.56
N PRO A 255 18.76 -6.25 0.09
CA PRO A 255 19.94 -5.79 -0.61
C PRO A 255 20.46 -6.86 -1.57
N HIS A 256 20.89 -6.45 -2.74
CA HIS A 256 21.51 -7.39 -3.70
C HIS A 256 22.64 -8.14 -3.00
N ARG A 257 22.54 -9.44 -2.87
CA ARG A 257 23.65 -10.27 -2.38
C ARG A 257 24.72 -10.21 -3.45
N SER A 258 25.71 -9.32 -3.29
CA SER A 258 26.94 -9.43 -4.07
C SER A 258 27.44 -10.85 -3.88
N HIS A 259 27.50 -11.64 -4.95
CA HIS A 259 28.26 -12.88 -4.95
C HIS A 259 29.71 -12.47 -4.62
N THR A 260 30.04 -12.49 -3.36
CA THR A 260 31.45 -12.49 -2.94
C THR A 260 32.05 -13.72 -3.63
N LYS A 261 32.82 -13.45 -4.69
CA LYS A 261 33.58 -14.49 -5.37
C LYS A 261 34.34 -15.24 -4.25
N PRO A 262 34.18 -16.56 -4.14
CA PRO A 262 34.94 -17.30 -3.15
C PRO A 262 36.42 -16.94 -3.27
N PRO A 263 37.17 -16.79 -2.16
CA PRO A 263 38.58 -16.52 -2.22
C PRO A 263 39.22 -17.59 -3.11
N ALA A 264 40.06 -17.15 -4.05
CA ALA A 264 40.78 -18.08 -4.90
C ALA A 264 41.51 -19.11 -4.04
N PRO A 265 41.41 -20.41 -4.35
CA PRO A 265 42.13 -21.39 -3.58
C PRO A 265 43.63 -21.13 -3.75
N GLY A 266 44.28 -20.82 -2.64
CA GLY A 266 45.73 -20.89 -2.32
C GLY A 266 46.69 -20.37 -3.39
N ALA A 267 47.31 -19.22 -3.10
CA ALA A 267 48.70 -19.01 -3.53
C ALA A 267 49.65 -19.56 -2.49
#